data_6a655e79de9d4c3723be34f436f9a622
#
_entry.id   6a655e79de9d4c3723be34f436f9a622
#
_cell.length_a   1.000
_cell.length_b   1.000
_cell.length_c   1.000
_cell.angle_alpha   90.00
_cell.angle_beta   90.00
_cell.angle_gamma   90.00
#
_symmetry.space_group_name_H-M   'P 1'
#
loop_
_entity.id
_entity.type
_entity.pdbx_description
1 polymer ?
#
loop_
_entity_poly.entity_id
_entity_poly.type
_entity_poly.pdbx_seq_one_letter_code
_entity_poly.pdbx_strand_id
1 'polypeptide(L)'
;ALISIQFMCHTTIERVQVPPSTKKDGFNFLRAIVDFMKNRPAVGATLPTVAMYLGMYGAATATTVMFQAYFGDMRLSGLTTMCMTMPMFLFMPFLKKIVGRFGKQEASSACMLLGVLATFGMIVLPITPDATGMIIFFVCILLYGLGMGVFMCVGNALVADAIDYQE
;
A
#
# COMPACT_ATOMS: atom_id res chain seq x y z
N ALA A 1 7.85 -18.73 -5.82
CA ALA A 1 7.77 -18.13 -4.48
C ALA A 1 8.68 -18.84 -3.47
N LEU A 2 8.54 -20.16 -3.23
CA LEU A 2 9.35 -20.90 -2.24
C LEU A 2 10.86 -20.82 -2.53
N ILE A 3 11.29 -20.98 -3.77
CA ILE A 3 12.70 -20.90 -4.17
C ILE A 3 13.27 -19.49 -3.92
N SER A 4 12.49 -18.45 -4.20
CA SER A 4 12.92 -17.07 -3.97
C SER A 4 13.08 -16.76 -2.48
N ILE A 5 12.17 -17.27 -1.65
CA ILE A 5 12.25 -17.12 -0.18
C ILE A 5 13.48 -17.86 0.36
N GLN A 6 13.70 -19.10 -0.09
CA GLN A 6 14.87 -19.90 0.29
C GLN A 6 16.18 -19.19 -0.08
N PHE A 7 16.25 -18.63 -1.30
CA PHE A 7 17.41 -17.89 -1.77
C PHE A 7 17.64 -16.61 -0.92
N MET A 8 16.59 -15.86 -0.61
CA MET A 8 16.69 -14.70 0.26
C MET A 8 17.18 -15.07 1.66
N CYS A 9 16.61 -16.11 2.28
CA CYS A 9 17.04 -16.57 3.61
C CYS A 9 18.51 -17.01 3.62
N HIS A 10 18.99 -17.61 2.53
CA HIS A 10 20.39 -18.08 2.46
C HIS A 10 21.40 -16.96 2.17
N THR A 11 20.98 -15.88 1.50
CA THR A 11 21.84 -14.75 1.14
C THR A 11 21.77 -13.60 2.14
N THR A 12 20.79 -13.58 3.04
CA THR A 12 20.64 -12.53 4.06
C THR A 12 21.55 -12.85 5.24
N ILE A 13 22.59 -12.04 5.44
CA ILE A 13 23.47 -12.12 6.61
C ILE A 13 22.86 -11.23 7.69
N GLU A 14 22.47 -11.85 8.80
CA GLU A 14 21.99 -11.13 9.97
C GLU A 14 23.14 -10.35 10.61
N ARG A 15 23.18 -9.04 10.41
CA ARG A 15 24.26 -8.17 10.91
C ARG A 15 24.07 -7.76 12.37
N VAL A 16 22.84 -7.80 12.86
CA VAL A 16 22.49 -7.43 14.23
C VAL A 16 22.20 -8.71 15.00
N GLN A 17 23.15 -9.12 15.85
CA GLN A 17 22.89 -10.19 16.80
C GLN A 17 22.17 -9.59 18.00
N VAL A 18 20.88 -9.87 18.12
CA VAL A 18 20.12 -9.51 19.32
C VAL A 18 20.68 -10.31 20.49
N PRO A 19 21.16 -9.67 21.58
CA PRO A 19 21.65 -10.39 22.74
C PRO A 19 20.55 -11.31 23.28
N PRO A 20 20.88 -12.55 23.68
CA PRO A 20 19.89 -13.48 24.19
C PRO A 20 19.18 -12.85 25.39
N SER A 21 17.85 -12.74 25.31
CA SER A 21 17.05 -12.18 26.38
C SER A 21 17.24 -13.01 27.63
N THR A 22 17.84 -12.41 28.64
CA THR A 22 18.15 -13.05 29.96
C THR A 22 16.88 -13.26 30.80
N LYS A 23 15.74 -12.73 30.38
CA LYS A 23 14.46 -12.92 31.10
C LYS A 23 13.60 -13.95 30.37
N LYS A 24 13.41 -15.09 31.01
CA LYS A 24 12.36 -16.08 30.73
C LYS A 24 10.98 -15.54 31.15
N ASP A 25 10.65 -14.33 30.76
CA ASP A 25 9.28 -13.85 30.91
C ASP A 25 8.47 -14.51 29.78
N GLY A 26 7.57 -15.42 30.16
CA GLY A 26 6.68 -16.08 29.21
C GLY A 26 5.99 -15.04 28.34
N PHE A 27 6.07 -15.20 27.02
CA PHE A 27 5.45 -14.29 26.05
C PHE A 27 3.95 -14.18 26.34
N ASN A 28 3.53 -13.03 26.85
CA ASN A 28 2.14 -12.77 27.16
C ASN A 28 1.55 -11.95 26.01
N PHE A 29 0.86 -12.64 25.09
CA PHE A 29 0.30 -12.05 23.87
C PHE A 29 -0.61 -10.85 24.14
N LEU A 30 -1.45 -10.94 25.18
CA LEU A 30 -2.35 -9.83 25.54
C LEU A 30 -1.58 -8.59 26.01
N ARG A 31 -0.52 -8.80 26.78
CA ARG A 31 0.35 -7.70 27.24
C ARG A 31 1.07 -7.05 26.07
N ALA A 32 1.58 -7.84 25.14
CA ALA A 32 2.22 -7.34 23.92
C ALA A 32 1.26 -6.49 23.07
N ILE A 33 -0.02 -6.88 22.92
CA ILE A 33 -1.03 -6.08 22.25
C ILE A 33 -1.28 -4.76 22.99
N VAL A 34 -1.41 -4.78 24.30
CA VAL A 34 -1.64 -3.56 25.09
C VAL A 34 -0.44 -2.61 25.00
N ASP A 35 0.77 -3.12 25.06
CA ASP A 35 1.98 -2.33 24.92
C ASP A 35 2.12 -1.75 23.51
N PHE A 36 1.76 -2.51 22.48
CA PHE A 36 1.69 -2.02 21.11
C PHE A 36 0.65 -0.88 20.95
N MET A 37 -0.54 -1.05 21.53
CA MET A 37 -1.62 -0.02 21.47
C MET A 37 -1.26 1.26 22.20
N LYS A 38 -0.39 1.21 23.21
CA LYS A 38 0.16 2.40 23.91
C LYS A 38 1.19 3.15 23.08
N ASN A 39 1.82 2.48 22.13
CA ASN A 39 2.79 3.08 21.23
C ASN A 39 2.11 3.84 20.10
N ARG A 40 1.89 5.14 20.28
CA ARG A 40 1.24 6.00 19.29
C ARG A 40 1.90 5.99 17.90
N PRO A 41 3.24 6.08 17.76
CA PRO A 41 3.90 5.96 16.46
C PRO A 41 3.65 4.62 15.76
N ALA A 42 3.73 3.51 16.49
CA ALA A 42 3.51 2.18 15.92
C ALA A 42 2.06 2.00 15.44
N VAL A 43 1.09 2.42 16.24
CA VAL A 43 -0.34 2.40 15.86
C VAL A 43 -0.60 3.32 14.67
N GLY A 44 -0.02 4.53 14.68
CA GLY A 44 -0.15 5.51 13.61
C GLY A 44 0.44 5.04 12.27
N ALA A 45 1.46 4.20 12.27
CA ALA A 45 2.03 3.61 11.06
C ALA A 45 1.25 2.36 10.60
N THR A 46 0.78 1.54 11.53
CA THR A 46 0.14 0.25 11.23
C THR A 46 -1.30 0.41 10.77
N LEU A 47 -2.07 1.31 11.41
CA LEU A 47 -3.49 1.50 11.11
C LEU A 47 -3.75 1.93 9.66
N PRO A 48 -3.03 2.94 9.09
CA PRO A 48 -3.15 3.29 7.69
C PRO A 48 -2.76 2.15 6.75
N THR A 49 -1.74 1.37 7.11
CA THR A 49 -1.31 0.23 6.30
C THR A 49 -2.38 -0.84 6.23
N VAL A 50 -3.01 -1.18 7.35
CA VAL A 50 -4.14 -2.14 7.41
C VAL A 50 -5.33 -1.61 6.60
N ALA A 51 -5.71 -0.35 6.79
CA ALA A 51 -6.81 0.27 6.06
C ALA A 51 -6.57 0.26 4.55
N MET A 52 -5.34 0.52 4.13
CA MET A 52 -4.93 0.48 2.73
C MET A 52 -5.07 -0.91 2.13
N TYR A 53 -4.60 -1.97 2.80
CA TYR A 53 -4.75 -3.34 2.30
C TYR A 53 -6.21 -3.77 2.21
N LEU A 54 -7.03 -3.43 3.20
CA LEU A 54 -8.48 -3.68 3.16
C LEU A 54 -9.13 -2.97 1.97
N GLY A 55 -8.80 -1.70 1.76
CA GLY A 55 -9.29 -0.93 0.61
C GLY A 55 -8.85 -1.52 -0.73
N MET A 56 -7.58 -1.91 -0.84
CA MET A 56 -7.02 -2.48 -2.06
C MET A 56 -7.68 -3.81 -2.44
N TYR A 57 -7.83 -4.75 -1.51
CA TYR A 57 -8.49 -6.03 -1.77
C TYR A 57 -9.99 -5.87 -2.02
N GLY A 58 -10.66 -4.98 -1.27
CA GLY A 58 -12.06 -4.64 -1.50
C GLY A 58 -12.29 -4.04 -2.88
N ALA A 59 -11.47 -3.08 -3.29
CA ALA A 59 -11.53 -2.48 -4.61
C ALA A 59 -11.25 -3.47 -5.74
N ALA A 60 -10.27 -4.36 -5.58
CA ALA A 60 -9.97 -5.39 -6.58
C ALA A 60 -11.15 -6.34 -6.80
N THR A 61 -11.81 -6.77 -5.70
CA THR A 61 -12.99 -7.64 -5.78
C THR A 61 -14.17 -6.91 -6.43
N ALA A 62 -14.45 -5.68 -5.98
CA ALA A 62 -15.54 -4.87 -6.54
C ALA A 62 -15.33 -4.60 -8.03
N THR A 63 -14.10 -4.30 -8.46
CA THR A 63 -13.74 -4.06 -9.86
C THR A 63 -13.98 -5.31 -10.71
N THR A 64 -13.61 -6.48 -10.22
CA THR A 64 -13.83 -7.75 -10.93
C THR A 64 -15.33 -7.99 -11.15
N VAL A 65 -16.15 -7.81 -10.12
CA VAL A 65 -17.61 -7.95 -10.22
C VAL A 65 -18.20 -6.91 -11.17
N MET A 66 -17.71 -5.68 -11.12
CA MET A 66 -18.17 -4.61 -12.01
C MET A 66 -17.89 -4.93 -13.48
N PHE A 67 -16.70 -5.41 -13.83
CA PHE A 67 -16.41 -5.81 -15.21
C PHE A 67 -17.23 -7.01 -15.67
N GLN A 68 -17.48 -7.96 -14.79
CA GLN A 68 -18.30 -9.13 -15.10
C GLN A 68 -19.77 -8.78 -15.30
N ALA A 69 -20.35 -7.98 -14.40
CA ALA A 69 -21.78 -7.72 -14.37
C ALA A 69 -22.21 -6.50 -15.20
N TYR A 70 -21.37 -5.45 -15.27
CA TYR A 70 -21.74 -4.18 -15.88
C TYR A 70 -21.16 -3.98 -17.29
N PHE A 71 -19.90 -4.31 -17.49
CA PHE A 71 -19.25 -4.19 -18.81
C PHE A 71 -19.33 -5.49 -19.64
N GLY A 72 -19.63 -6.64 -19.02
CA GLY A 72 -19.77 -7.92 -19.71
C GLY A 72 -18.46 -8.52 -20.24
N ASP A 73 -17.31 -7.91 -19.95
CA ASP A 73 -16.00 -8.39 -20.40
C ASP A 73 -15.00 -8.53 -19.25
N MET A 74 -14.82 -9.75 -18.80
CA MET A 74 -13.91 -10.08 -17.69
C MET A 74 -12.42 -9.87 -18.02
N ARG A 75 -12.06 -9.83 -19.33
CA ARG A 75 -10.65 -9.62 -19.75
C ARG A 75 -10.14 -8.23 -19.36
N LEU A 76 -11.01 -7.26 -19.33
CA LEU A 76 -10.70 -5.88 -18.94
C LEU A 76 -10.33 -5.75 -17.47
N SER A 77 -10.75 -6.66 -16.61
CA SER A 77 -10.35 -6.72 -15.20
C SER A 77 -8.83 -6.90 -15.05
N GLY A 78 -8.21 -7.73 -15.89
CA GLY A 78 -6.75 -7.90 -15.92
C GLY A 78 -6.02 -6.62 -16.34
N LEU A 79 -6.57 -5.89 -17.30
CA LEU A 79 -6.03 -4.59 -17.73
C LEU A 79 -6.09 -3.55 -16.61
N THR A 80 -7.13 -3.57 -15.81
CA THR A 80 -7.27 -2.68 -14.64
C THR A 80 -6.16 -2.91 -13.62
N THR A 81 -5.83 -4.16 -13.34
CA THR A 81 -4.72 -4.49 -12.44
C THR A 81 -3.39 -3.99 -12.98
N MET A 82 -3.16 -4.10 -14.28
CA MET A 82 -1.96 -3.52 -14.92
C MET A 82 -1.94 -2.00 -14.82
N CYS A 83 -3.05 -1.32 -15.09
CA CYS A 83 -3.15 0.13 -14.97
C CYS A 83 -2.95 0.63 -13.53
N MET A 84 -3.32 -0.17 -12.54
CA MET A 84 -3.11 0.15 -11.13
C MET A 84 -1.63 -0.01 -10.72
N THR A 85 -0.94 -1.02 -11.24
CA THR A 85 0.45 -1.32 -10.84
C THR A 85 1.49 -0.60 -11.69
N MET A 86 1.22 -0.33 -12.97
CA MET A 86 2.16 0.30 -13.90
C MET A 86 2.66 1.68 -13.43
N PRO A 87 1.81 2.58 -12.90
CA PRO A 87 2.27 3.87 -12.38
C PRO A 87 3.28 3.73 -11.25
N MET A 88 3.12 2.72 -10.39
CA MET A 88 4.05 2.45 -9.30
C MET A 88 5.47 2.21 -9.82
N PHE A 89 5.63 1.37 -10.85
CA PHE A 89 6.94 1.09 -11.44
C PHE A 89 7.55 2.30 -12.16
N LEU A 90 6.72 3.08 -12.86
CA LEU A 90 7.17 4.29 -13.56
C LEU A 90 7.63 5.39 -12.61
N PHE A 91 6.99 5.53 -11.46
CA PHE A 91 7.32 6.57 -10.47
C PHE A 91 8.41 6.17 -9.49
N MET A 92 8.73 4.88 -9.37
CA MET A 92 9.75 4.38 -8.45
C MET A 92 11.11 5.12 -8.56
N PRO A 93 11.68 5.39 -9.75
CA PRO A 93 12.93 6.14 -9.87
C PRO A 93 12.80 7.60 -9.43
N PHE A 94 11.62 8.20 -9.57
CA PHE A 94 11.37 9.60 -9.18
C PHE A 94 11.08 9.75 -7.70
N LEU A 95 10.71 8.67 -7.02
CA LEU A 95 10.33 8.65 -5.62
C LEU A 95 11.44 9.21 -4.72
N LYS A 96 12.70 8.80 -4.97
CA LYS A 96 13.86 9.28 -4.22
C LYS A 96 13.99 10.81 -4.29
N LYS A 97 13.71 11.40 -5.45
CA LYS A 97 13.80 12.86 -5.66
C LYS A 97 12.64 13.60 -4.99
N ILE A 98 11.44 13.03 -5.05
CA ILE A 98 10.22 13.58 -4.44
C ILE A 98 10.34 13.55 -2.92
N VAL A 99 10.68 12.40 -2.35
CA VAL A 99 10.84 12.21 -0.91
C VAL A 99 12.01 13.04 -0.36
N GLY A 100 13.10 13.17 -1.12
CA GLY A 100 14.22 14.02 -0.72
C GLY A 100 13.91 15.52 -0.71
N ARG A 101 12.93 15.98 -1.50
CA ARG A 101 12.53 17.39 -1.57
C ARG A 101 11.43 17.79 -0.59
N PHE A 102 10.42 16.94 -0.43
CA PHE A 102 9.22 17.24 0.36
C PHE A 102 9.18 16.54 1.73
N GLY A 103 10.04 15.55 1.93
CA GLY A 103 10.00 14.70 3.12
C GLY A 103 9.09 13.47 2.92
N LYS A 104 9.33 12.41 3.73
CA LYS A 104 8.60 11.14 3.62
C LYS A 104 7.10 11.31 3.94
N GLN A 105 6.80 12.05 4.99
CA GLN A 105 5.44 12.22 5.50
C GLN A 105 4.57 13.08 4.56
N GLU A 106 5.09 14.21 4.11
CA GLU A 106 4.36 15.12 3.22
C GLU A 106 4.11 14.49 1.84
N ALA A 107 5.13 13.83 1.27
CA ALA A 107 4.99 13.13 0.00
C ALA A 107 3.94 12.02 0.08
N SER A 108 3.95 11.23 1.16
CA SER A 108 2.97 10.17 1.40
C SER A 108 1.55 10.74 1.53
N SER A 109 1.37 11.79 2.33
CA SER A 109 0.06 12.42 2.56
C SER A 109 -0.51 13.03 1.28
N ALA A 110 0.31 13.74 0.50
CA ALA A 110 -0.12 14.34 -0.76
C ALA A 110 -0.56 13.29 -1.79
N CYS A 111 0.19 12.19 -1.89
CA CYS A 111 -0.15 11.10 -2.81
C CYS A 111 -1.40 10.32 -2.37
N MET A 112 -1.60 10.13 -1.06
CA MET A 112 -2.84 9.56 -0.52
C MET A 112 -4.05 10.45 -0.83
N LEU A 113 -3.91 11.76 -0.68
CA LEU A 113 -4.96 12.73 -1.00
C LEU A 113 -5.34 12.64 -2.49
N LEU A 114 -4.35 12.49 -3.37
CA LEU A 114 -4.58 12.27 -4.81
C LEU A 114 -5.36 10.97 -5.05
N GLY A 115 -5.03 9.89 -4.34
CA GLY A 115 -5.78 8.63 -4.40
C GLY A 115 -7.23 8.77 -3.94
N VAL A 116 -7.47 9.53 -2.86
CA VAL A 116 -8.82 9.82 -2.36
C VAL A 116 -9.62 10.64 -3.39
N LEU A 117 -9.01 11.67 -3.99
CA LEU A 117 -9.65 12.47 -5.02
C LEU A 117 -10.00 11.65 -6.27
N ALA A 118 -9.11 10.73 -6.67
CA ALA A 118 -9.39 9.81 -7.79
C ALA A 118 -10.57 8.88 -7.49
N THR A 119 -10.64 8.35 -6.28
CA THR A 119 -11.77 7.49 -5.84
C THR A 119 -13.07 8.29 -5.79
N PHE A 120 -13.02 9.52 -5.27
CA PHE A 120 -14.17 10.41 -5.25
C PHE A 120 -14.62 10.76 -6.69
N GLY A 121 -13.68 10.98 -7.60
CA GLY A 121 -13.96 11.17 -9.02
C GLY A 121 -14.73 10.00 -9.64
N MET A 122 -14.43 8.76 -9.26
CA MET A 122 -15.16 7.58 -9.71
C MET A 122 -16.64 7.56 -9.25
N ILE A 123 -16.95 8.19 -8.11
CA ILE A 123 -18.31 8.25 -7.58
C ILE A 123 -19.12 9.34 -8.28
N VAL A 124 -18.48 10.48 -8.56
CA VAL A 124 -19.16 11.67 -9.10
C VAL A 124 -19.30 11.63 -10.63
N LEU A 125 -18.31 11.05 -11.32
CA LEU A 125 -18.33 10.98 -12.78
C LEU A 125 -19.27 9.86 -13.25
N PRO A 126 -20.09 10.11 -14.29
CA PRO A 126 -20.99 9.10 -14.82
C PRO A 126 -20.17 8.03 -15.57
N ILE A 127 -19.99 6.89 -14.95
CA ILE A 127 -19.36 5.72 -15.56
C ILE A 127 -20.45 5.00 -16.34
N THR A 128 -20.60 5.32 -17.63
CA THR A 128 -21.51 4.64 -18.54
C THR A 128 -20.85 3.40 -19.13
N PRO A 129 -21.60 2.36 -19.55
CA PRO A 129 -21.04 1.16 -20.19
C PRO A 129 -20.50 1.42 -21.61
N ASP A 130 -20.25 2.67 -21.95
CA ASP A 130 -19.71 3.13 -23.22
C ASP A 130 -18.18 3.25 -23.16
N ALA A 131 -17.55 3.37 -24.34
CA ALA A 131 -16.10 3.58 -24.45
C ALA A 131 -15.60 4.80 -23.65
N THR A 132 -16.41 5.86 -23.57
CA THR A 132 -16.08 7.08 -22.83
C THR A 132 -16.05 6.84 -21.33
N GLY A 133 -17.04 6.13 -20.77
CA GLY A 133 -17.06 5.78 -19.35
C GLY A 133 -15.90 4.85 -18.95
N MET A 134 -15.52 3.95 -19.86
CA MET A 134 -14.37 3.09 -19.67
C MET A 134 -13.05 3.88 -19.60
N ILE A 135 -12.86 4.86 -20.48
CA ILE A 135 -11.66 5.73 -20.47
C ILE A 135 -11.59 6.51 -19.15
N ILE A 136 -12.71 7.11 -18.72
CA ILE A 136 -12.79 7.85 -17.45
C ILE A 136 -12.41 6.95 -16.29
N PHE A 137 -12.94 5.73 -16.26
CA PHE A 137 -12.63 4.75 -15.24
C PHE A 137 -11.12 4.40 -15.20
N PHE A 138 -10.51 4.13 -16.35
CA PHE A 138 -9.07 3.83 -16.44
C PHE A 138 -8.20 5.01 -16.02
N VAL A 139 -8.56 6.25 -16.35
CA VAL A 139 -7.85 7.45 -15.91
C VAL A 139 -7.91 7.58 -14.38
N CYS A 140 -9.07 7.38 -13.78
CA CYS A 140 -9.22 7.41 -12.33
C CYS A 140 -8.41 6.30 -11.64
N ILE A 141 -8.38 5.09 -12.20
CA ILE A 141 -7.57 3.98 -11.68
C ILE A 141 -6.07 4.26 -11.80
N LEU A 142 -5.62 4.88 -12.87
CA LEU A 142 -4.22 5.30 -13.01
C LEU A 142 -3.83 6.31 -11.92
N LEU A 143 -4.67 7.31 -11.66
CA LEU A 143 -4.44 8.31 -10.61
C LEU A 143 -4.46 7.66 -9.21
N TYR A 144 -5.39 6.75 -8.98
CA TYR A 144 -5.45 5.96 -7.75
C TYR A 144 -4.18 5.11 -7.56
N GLY A 145 -3.74 4.43 -8.63
CA GLY A 145 -2.52 3.61 -8.63
C GLY A 145 -1.25 4.42 -8.33
N LEU A 146 -1.18 5.66 -8.82
CA LEU A 146 -0.11 6.62 -8.47
C LEU A 146 -0.08 6.92 -6.98
N GLY A 147 -1.23 7.29 -6.40
CA GLY A 147 -1.35 7.60 -4.98
C GLY A 147 -0.95 6.43 -4.10
N MET A 148 -1.48 5.25 -4.41
CA MET A 148 -1.19 4.01 -3.68
C MET A 148 0.26 3.54 -3.84
N GLY A 149 0.82 3.65 -5.04
CA GLY A 149 2.20 3.20 -5.32
C GLY A 149 3.24 3.95 -4.49
N VAL A 150 3.11 5.26 -4.38
CA VAL A 150 3.99 6.08 -3.56
C VAL A 150 3.84 5.72 -2.07
N PHE A 151 2.61 5.58 -1.60
CA PHE A 151 2.35 5.20 -0.22
C PHE A 151 2.92 3.82 0.13
N MET A 152 2.77 2.83 -0.74
CA MET A 152 3.34 1.49 -0.53
C MET A 152 4.86 1.52 -0.36
N CYS A 153 5.56 2.32 -1.18
CA CYS A 153 7.02 2.43 -1.09
C CYS A 153 7.48 3.17 0.17
N VAL A 154 6.78 4.24 0.56
CA VAL A 154 7.16 5.08 1.70
C VAL A 154 6.64 4.51 3.02
N GLY A 155 5.48 3.84 3.01
CA GLY A 155 4.83 3.29 4.20
C GLY A 155 5.71 2.27 4.94
N ASN A 156 6.36 1.38 4.21
CA ASN A 156 7.30 0.42 4.81
C ASN A 156 8.50 1.12 5.47
N ALA A 157 8.99 2.21 4.89
CA ALA A 157 10.07 3.00 5.48
C ALA A 157 9.60 3.77 6.73
N LEU A 158 8.35 4.25 6.75
CA LEU A 158 7.77 4.90 7.92
C LEU A 158 7.58 3.93 9.09
N VAL A 159 7.20 2.69 8.81
CA VAL A 159 7.08 1.64 9.84
C VAL A 159 8.45 1.33 10.44
N ALA A 160 9.50 1.21 9.61
CA ALA A 160 10.86 0.99 10.08
C ALA A 160 11.35 2.15 10.96
N ASP A 161 11.16 3.40 10.50
CA ASP A 161 11.51 4.60 11.27
C ASP A 161 10.75 4.65 12.62
N ALA A 162 9.49 4.17 12.67
CA ALA A 162 8.70 4.15 13.92
C ALA A 162 9.19 3.11 14.93
N ILE A 163 9.85 2.05 14.47
CA ILE A 163 10.47 1.04 15.33
C ILE A 163 11.76 1.57 15.93
N ASP A 164 12.59 2.26 15.11
CA ASP A 164 13.84 2.86 15.57
C ASP A 164 13.63 3.95 16.65
N TYR A 165 12.45 4.56 16.68
CA TYR A 165 12.08 5.54 17.73
C TYR A 165 11.79 4.90 19.11
N GLN A 166 11.79 3.58 19.21
CA GLN A 166 11.52 2.85 20.47
C GLN A 166 12.79 2.44 21.23
N GLU A 167 13.96 2.52 20.60
CA GLU A 167 15.26 2.29 21.27
C GLU A 167 15.82 3.58 21.88
#